data_1c15c6f9ce7dadfa0318a9c1653635dd
#
_entry.id   1c15c6f9ce7dadfa0318a9c1653635dd
#
_cell.length_a   1.000
_cell.length_b   1.000
_cell.length_c   1.000
_cell.angle_alpha   90.00
_cell.angle_beta   90.00
_cell.angle_gamma   90.00
#
_symmetry.space_group_name_H-M   'P 1'
#
loop_
_entity.id
_entity.type
_entity.pdbx_description
1 polymer ?
#
loop_
_entity_poly.entity_id
_entity_poly.type
_entity_poly.pdbx_seq_one_letter_code
_entity_poly.pdbx_strand_id
1 'polypeptide(L)'
;GANRNDIAAAMNIPPNHFRWYAAYHDEGEHPHVHMMAWSTELGEAYLTRDGIHKIKSTLTNQIFKQEMLHTYEQKSQSRDELVREARRAIRKLTQEMARSICTEPAIEQKMEQLAGQLETVKGKKSYGYLPKSVKKTVDEVVDRLEDIPTVKACYAQWCALQSEVESYYHDKLREKKKLSQEKEFRRIKNAVIQEAERIRMEEITFEDADLTLSLIHISEPTRRSYI
;
A
#
# COMPACT_ATOMS: atom_id res chain seq x y z
N GLY A 1 -16.30 26.67 13.48
CA GLY A 1 -15.83 25.91 13.86
C GLY A 1 -14.81 24.98 14.46
N ALA A 2 -14.95 23.67 14.25
CA ALA A 2 -14.10 22.67 14.88
C ALA A 2 -12.59 22.85 14.60
N ASN A 3 -12.23 23.29 13.39
CA ASN A 3 -10.84 23.40 12.92
C ASN A 3 -10.16 24.75 13.22
N ARG A 4 -10.85 25.64 13.91
CA ARG A 4 -10.35 27.00 14.17
C ARG A 4 -8.99 26.99 14.85
N ASN A 5 -8.85 26.19 15.89
CA ASN A 5 -7.60 26.13 16.68
C ASN A 5 -6.46 25.43 15.93
N ASP A 6 -6.79 24.43 15.09
CA ASP A 6 -5.79 23.73 14.26
C ASP A 6 -5.23 24.64 13.17
N ILE A 7 -6.08 25.45 12.55
CA ILE A 7 -5.66 26.45 11.55
C ILE A 7 -4.82 27.55 12.24
N ALA A 8 -5.28 28.06 13.38
CA ALA A 8 -4.53 29.05 14.15
C ALA A 8 -3.13 28.54 14.53
N ALA A 9 -3.04 27.32 15.05
CA ALA A 9 -1.77 26.68 15.42
C ALA A 9 -0.85 26.46 14.20
N ALA A 10 -1.41 26.07 13.04
CA ALA A 10 -0.65 25.91 11.82
C ALA A 10 -0.11 27.23 11.24
N MET A 11 -0.78 28.35 11.56
CA MET A 11 -0.36 29.71 11.20
C MET A 11 0.49 30.39 12.28
N ASN A 12 0.83 29.67 13.36
CA ASN A 12 1.53 30.23 14.54
C ASN A 12 0.83 31.44 15.17
N ILE A 13 -0.51 31.38 15.22
CA ILE A 13 -1.34 32.43 15.85
C ILE A 13 -1.93 31.86 17.14
N PRO A 14 -1.76 32.54 18.30
CA PRO A 14 -2.48 32.19 19.53
C PRO A 14 -4.01 32.20 19.29
N PRO A 15 -4.77 31.24 19.85
CA PRO A 15 -6.21 31.14 19.58
C PRO A 15 -7.02 32.39 19.92
N ASN A 16 -6.62 33.16 20.91
CA ASN A 16 -7.26 34.41 21.31
C ASN A 16 -7.00 35.59 20.35
N HIS A 17 -5.90 35.55 19.57
CA HIS A 17 -5.57 36.54 18.55
C HIS A 17 -6.06 36.17 17.15
N PHE A 18 -6.43 34.92 16.94
CA PHE A 18 -6.86 34.41 15.64
C PHE A 18 -8.23 34.96 15.24
N ARG A 19 -8.29 35.59 14.08
CA ARG A 19 -9.52 36.06 13.43
C ARG A 19 -9.60 35.45 12.03
N TRP A 20 -10.82 35.19 11.61
CA TRP A 20 -11.07 34.64 10.27
C TRP A 20 -12.42 35.03 9.73
N TYR A 21 -12.53 35.05 8.43
CA TYR A 21 -13.75 35.22 7.67
C TYR A 21 -13.76 34.19 6.53
N ALA A 22 -14.91 33.63 6.21
CA ALA A 22 -15.07 32.71 5.11
C ALA A 22 -16.33 33.04 4.31
N ALA A 23 -16.22 33.03 2.98
CA ALA A 23 -17.31 33.19 2.05
C ALA A 23 -17.44 31.93 1.19
N TYR A 24 -18.64 31.39 1.13
CA TYR A 24 -18.97 30.26 0.26
C TYR A 24 -19.39 30.81 -1.11
N HIS A 25 -18.83 30.27 -2.15
CA HIS A 25 -19.15 30.55 -3.54
C HIS A 25 -19.75 29.31 -4.18
N ASP A 26 -21.00 29.41 -4.61
CA ASP A 26 -21.79 28.33 -5.24
C ASP A 26 -21.99 28.61 -6.75
N GLU A 27 -21.25 29.56 -7.31
CA GLU A 27 -21.37 29.90 -8.71
C GLU A 27 -20.47 29.01 -9.57
N GLY A 28 -21.07 28.22 -10.48
CA GLY A 28 -20.38 27.40 -11.45
C GLY A 28 -20.22 25.92 -11.07
N GLU A 29 -19.39 25.21 -11.83
CA GLU A 29 -19.19 23.77 -11.70
C GLU A 29 -18.35 23.33 -10.48
N HIS A 30 -17.76 24.28 -9.75
CA HIS A 30 -16.82 24.01 -8.66
C HIS A 30 -17.14 24.85 -7.41
N PRO A 31 -18.12 24.44 -6.58
CA PRO A 31 -18.39 25.10 -5.31
C PRO A 31 -17.14 25.17 -4.44
N HIS A 32 -16.81 26.35 -3.91
CA HIS A 32 -15.60 26.52 -3.09
C HIS A 32 -15.76 27.58 -2.02
N VAL A 33 -14.84 27.58 -1.06
CA VAL A 33 -14.83 28.52 0.06
C VAL A 33 -13.55 29.35 0.00
N HIS A 34 -13.69 30.68 -0.04
CA HIS A 34 -12.60 31.57 0.22
C HIS A 34 -12.51 31.84 1.73
N MET A 35 -11.32 31.65 2.30
CA MET A 35 -11.08 31.96 3.70
C MET A 35 -9.93 32.95 3.86
N MET A 36 -10.15 34.02 4.61
CA MET A 36 -9.14 34.91 5.10
C MET A 36 -8.91 34.67 6.59
N ALA A 37 -7.65 34.55 7.00
CA ALA A 37 -7.29 34.37 8.39
C ALA A 37 -6.11 35.27 8.74
N TRP A 38 -6.16 35.90 9.91
CA TRP A 38 -5.12 36.85 10.36
C TRP A 38 -5.02 36.87 11.90
N SER A 39 -3.93 37.43 12.41
CA SER A 39 -3.79 37.76 13.84
C SER A 39 -4.17 39.21 14.14
N THR A 40 -4.67 39.46 15.32
CA THR A 40 -4.85 40.84 15.86
C THR A 40 -3.55 41.47 16.29
N GLU A 41 -2.47 40.71 16.41
CA GLU A 41 -1.17 41.18 16.86
C GLU A 41 -0.14 41.18 15.71
N LEU A 42 0.72 42.22 15.69
CA LEU A 42 1.78 42.31 14.69
C LEU A 42 2.89 41.29 14.98
N GLY A 43 3.47 40.75 13.88
CA GLY A 43 4.56 39.76 13.96
C GLY A 43 4.13 38.33 14.16
N GLU A 44 2.83 38.07 14.27
CA GLU A 44 2.21 36.75 14.22
C GLU A 44 1.75 36.39 12.79
N ALA A 45 1.06 35.29 12.62
CA ALA A 45 0.51 34.82 11.34
C ALA A 45 1.57 34.37 10.32
N TYR A 46 2.60 33.67 10.79
CA TYR A 46 3.63 33.12 9.94
C TYR A 46 3.25 31.70 9.44
N LEU A 47 2.91 31.60 8.15
CA LEU A 47 2.51 30.34 7.54
C LEU A 47 3.70 29.67 6.82
N THR A 48 4.13 28.53 7.34
CA THR A 48 5.18 27.70 6.74
C THR A 48 4.59 26.70 5.73
N ARG A 49 5.46 26.06 4.92
CA ARG A 49 5.04 24.92 4.08
C ARG A 49 4.42 23.77 4.90
N ASP A 50 4.99 23.47 6.05
CA ASP A 50 4.46 22.45 6.98
C ASP A 50 3.12 22.88 7.56
N GLY A 51 2.93 24.16 7.87
CA GLY A 51 1.65 24.73 8.27
C GLY A 51 0.57 24.55 7.19
N ILE A 52 0.89 24.80 5.93
CA ILE A 52 -0.03 24.55 4.79
C ILE A 52 -0.40 23.07 4.72
N HIS A 53 0.59 22.16 4.80
CA HIS A 53 0.33 20.72 4.79
C HIS A 53 -0.55 20.29 5.97
N LYS A 54 -0.32 20.83 7.15
CA LYS A 54 -1.12 20.56 8.35
C LYS A 54 -2.57 21.01 8.18
N ILE A 55 -2.81 22.22 7.64
CA ILE A 55 -4.15 22.73 7.36
C ILE A 55 -4.86 21.83 6.33
N LYS A 56 -4.21 21.54 5.20
CA LYS A 56 -4.76 20.65 4.17
C LYS A 56 -5.13 19.29 4.76
N SER A 57 -4.21 18.64 5.47
CA SER A 57 -4.44 17.33 6.08
C SER A 57 -5.60 17.34 7.08
N THR A 58 -5.67 18.34 7.94
CA THR A 58 -6.73 18.46 8.96
C THR A 58 -8.08 18.65 8.31
N LEU A 59 -8.20 19.55 7.32
CA LEU A 59 -9.44 19.81 6.62
C LEU A 59 -9.89 18.59 5.80
N THR A 60 -8.98 17.98 5.04
CA THR A 60 -9.26 16.78 4.25
C THR A 60 -9.79 15.64 5.14
N ASN A 61 -9.12 15.36 6.25
CA ASN A 61 -9.51 14.30 7.17
C ASN A 61 -10.88 14.54 7.84
N GLN A 62 -11.31 15.78 7.96
CA GLN A 62 -12.61 16.09 8.60
C GLN A 62 -13.75 16.20 7.61
N ILE A 63 -13.50 16.77 6.43
CA ILE A 63 -14.53 16.97 5.40
C ILE A 63 -14.85 15.64 4.71
N PHE A 64 -13.83 14.89 4.32
CA PHE A 64 -13.94 13.65 3.53
C PHE A 64 -13.82 12.39 4.36
N LYS A 65 -13.98 12.48 5.69
CA LYS A 65 -13.72 11.36 6.61
C LYS A 65 -14.44 10.06 6.21
N GLN A 66 -15.71 10.15 5.84
CA GLN A 66 -16.50 8.95 5.51
C GLN A 66 -16.11 8.37 4.15
N GLU A 67 -15.93 9.23 3.15
CA GLU A 67 -15.49 8.82 1.80
C GLU A 67 -14.09 8.22 1.86
N MET A 68 -13.18 8.87 2.59
CA MET A 68 -11.84 8.36 2.80
C MET A 68 -11.83 7.00 3.51
N LEU A 69 -12.65 6.81 4.54
CA LEU A 69 -12.75 5.52 5.23
C LEU A 69 -13.20 4.42 4.27
N HIS A 70 -14.18 4.70 3.43
CA HIS A 70 -14.65 3.75 2.42
C HIS A 70 -13.53 3.41 1.40
N THR A 71 -12.86 4.42 0.86
CA THR A 71 -11.74 4.21 -0.10
C THR A 71 -10.56 3.46 0.55
N TYR A 72 -10.24 3.75 1.81
CA TYR A 72 -9.21 3.01 2.56
C TYR A 72 -9.60 1.54 2.78
N GLU A 73 -10.86 1.27 3.06
CA GLU A 73 -11.37 -0.10 3.21
C GLU A 73 -11.29 -0.87 1.90
N GLN A 74 -11.77 -0.28 0.80
CA GLN A 74 -11.66 -0.87 -0.54
C GLN A 74 -10.20 -1.10 -0.93
N LYS A 75 -9.31 -0.15 -0.67
CA LYS A 75 -7.87 -0.30 -0.92
C LYS A 75 -7.27 -1.45 -0.11
N SER A 76 -7.68 -1.62 1.14
CA SER A 76 -7.22 -2.72 1.99
C SER A 76 -7.69 -4.07 1.44
N GLN A 77 -8.94 -4.18 1.02
CA GLN A 77 -9.50 -5.38 0.39
C GLN A 77 -8.78 -5.70 -0.93
N SER A 78 -8.60 -4.71 -1.79
CA SER A 78 -7.88 -4.85 -3.07
C SER A 78 -6.42 -5.28 -2.87
N ARG A 79 -5.74 -4.76 -1.84
CA ARG A 79 -4.40 -5.20 -1.47
C ARG A 79 -4.38 -6.69 -1.08
N ASP A 80 -5.31 -7.12 -0.25
CA ASP A 80 -5.36 -8.50 0.24
C ASP A 80 -5.75 -9.46 -0.90
N GLU A 81 -6.59 -9.02 -1.82
CA GLU A 81 -6.91 -9.77 -3.04
C GLU A 81 -5.69 -9.93 -3.96
N LEU A 82 -4.97 -8.86 -4.23
CA LEU A 82 -3.73 -8.91 -4.99
C LEU A 82 -2.70 -9.88 -4.39
N VAL A 83 -2.52 -9.83 -3.07
CA VAL A 83 -1.62 -10.77 -2.37
C VAL A 83 -2.09 -12.22 -2.55
N ARG A 84 -3.39 -12.47 -2.49
CA ARG A 84 -3.99 -13.79 -2.67
C ARG A 84 -3.78 -14.31 -4.09
N GLU A 85 -4.07 -13.48 -5.09
CA GLU A 85 -3.91 -13.86 -6.50
C GLU A 85 -2.43 -14.07 -6.88
N ALA A 86 -1.53 -13.21 -6.41
CA ALA A 86 -0.10 -13.40 -6.64
C ALA A 86 0.43 -14.70 -5.99
N ARG A 87 -0.05 -15.05 -4.79
CA ARG A 87 0.29 -16.32 -4.13
C ARG A 87 -0.27 -17.52 -4.88
N ARG A 88 -1.50 -17.43 -5.39
CA ARG A 88 -2.11 -18.48 -6.21
C ARG A 88 -1.32 -18.68 -7.49
N ALA A 89 -0.97 -17.59 -8.17
CA ALA A 89 -0.22 -17.64 -9.42
C ALA A 89 1.17 -18.28 -9.21
N ILE A 90 1.95 -17.85 -8.22
CA ILE A 90 3.27 -18.43 -8.00
C ILE A 90 3.20 -19.89 -7.58
N ARG A 91 2.23 -20.28 -6.77
CA ARG A 91 2.03 -21.68 -6.36
C ARG A 91 1.64 -22.56 -7.56
N LYS A 92 0.75 -22.08 -8.42
CA LYS A 92 0.36 -22.78 -9.64
C LYS A 92 1.59 -23.02 -10.54
N LEU A 93 2.40 -21.98 -10.77
CA LEU A 93 3.63 -22.09 -11.53
C LEU A 93 4.60 -23.12 -10.93
N THR A 94 4.81 -23.10 -9.62
CA THR A 94 5.68 -24.06 -8.92
C THR A 94 5.17 -25.50 -9.07
N GLN A 95 3.86 -25.73 -9.02
CA GLN A 95 3.25 -27.05 -9.25
C GLN A 95 3.40 -27.50 -10.71
N GLU A 96 3.25 -26.59 -11.67
CA GLU A 96 3.46 -26.88 -13.09
C GLU A 96 4.93 -27.24 -13.38
N MET A 97 5.87 -26.52 -12.80
CA MET A 97 7.31 -26.84 -12.85
C MET A 97 7.58 -28.26 -12.32
N ALA A 98 6.98 -28.64 -11.20
CA ALA A 98 7.13 -29.99 -10.64
C ALA A 98 6.58 -31.09 -11.56
N ARG A 99 5.62 -30.74 -12.43
CA ARG A 99 5.07 -31.65 -13.45
C ARG A 99 5.82 -31.58 -14.79
N SER A 100 6.93 -30.86 -14.85
CA SER A 100 7.68 -30.57 -16.08
C SER A 100 6.84 -29.85 -17.13
N ILE A 101 5.85 -29.07 -16.71
CA ILE A 101 5.04 -28.20 -17.57
C ILE A 101 5.65 -26.81 -17.51
N CYS A 102 6.18 -26.34 -18.62
CA CYS A 102 6.78 -25.02 -18.73
C CYS A 102 5.76 -24.05 -19.32
N THR A 103 5.16 -23.21 -18.49
CA THR A 103 4.16 -22.20 -18.92
C THR A 103 4.74 -20.79 -18.97
N GLU A 104 5.66 -20.47 -18.05
CA GLU A 104 6.30 -19.15 -17.94
C GLU A 104 7.81 -19.27 -17.77
N PRO A 105 8.56 -19.58 -18.85
CA PRO A 105 10.00 -19.92 -18.77
C PRO A 105 10.84 -18.89 -18.06
N ALA A 106 10.47 -17.62 -18.22
CA ALA A 106 11.23 -16.51 -17.62
C ALA A 106 11.05 -16.41 -16.10
N ILE A 107 9.87 -16.81 -15.56
CA ILE A 107 9.64 -16.86 -14.11
C ILE A 107 10.29 -18.13 -13.56
N GLU A 108 10.10 -19.26 -14.24
CA GLU A 108 10.64 -20.57 -13.85
C GLU A 108 12.15 -20.54 -13.68
N GLN A 109 12.87 -20.02 -14.69
CA GLN A 109 14.33 -19.85 -14.60
C GLN A 109 14.76 -18.99 -13.40
N LYS A 110 14.01 -17.94 -13.10
CA LYS A 110 14.30 -17.07 -11.95
C LYS A 110 13.97 -17.76 -10.62
N MET A 111 12.96 -18.59 -10.57
CA MET A 111 12.64 -19.40 -9.39
C MET A 111 13.69 -20.45 -9.10
N GLU A 112 14.21 -21.13 -10.12
CA GLU A 112 15.35 -22.06 -9.98
C GLU A 112 16.61 -21.34 -9.52
N GLN A 113 16.92 -20.18 -10.13
CA GLN A 113 18.04 -19.33 -9.69
C GLN A 113 17.89 -18.93 -8.22
N LEU A 114 16.68 -18.53 -7.80
CA LEU A 114 16.40 -18.14 -6.41
C LEU A 114 16.56 -19.32 -5.46
N ALA A 115 16.04 -20.50 -5.82
CA ALA A 115 16.18 -21.73 -5.04
C ALA A 115 17.66 -22.06 -4.77
N GLY A 116 18.51 -22.02 -5.82
CA GLY A 116 19.96 -22.21 -5.68
C GLY A 116 20.63 -21.13 -4.81
N GLN A 117 20.23 -19.87 -4.95
CA GLN A 117 20.75 -18.80 -4.09
C GLN A 117 20.37 -18.98 -2.62
N LEU A 118 19.15 -19.46 -2.34
CA LEU A 118 18.67 -19.69 -0.97
C LEU A 118 19.40 -20.83 -0.26
N GLU A 119 20.01 -21.74 -0.98
CA GLU A 119 20.84 -22.80 -0.41
C GLU A 119 22.03 -22.23 0.37
N THR A 120 22.63 -21.16 -0.14
CA THR A 120 23.79 -20.51 0.48
C THR A 120 23.43 -19.56 1.63
N VAL A 121 22.14 -19.20 1.77
CA VAL A 121 21.68 -18.27 2.81
C VAL A 121 21.53 -18.99 4.14
N LYS A 122 22.32 -18.56 5.12
CA LYS A 122 22.23 -19.02 6.50
C LYS A 122 21.21 -18.17 7.30
N GLY A 123 20.38 -18.81 8.12
CA GLY A 123 19.43 -18.15 9.02
C GLY A 123 18.05 -17.90 8.40
N LYS A 124 17.37 -16.81 8.81
CA LYS A 124 15.95 -16.57 8.47
C LYS A 124 15.78 -16.18 7.01
N LYS A 125 15.11 -17.03 6.24
CA LYS A 125 14.78 -16.81 4.83
C LYS A 125 13.51 -15.99 4.67
N SER A 126 13.60 -14.71 4.92
CA SER A 126 12.53 -13.72 4.73
C SER A 126 13.13 -12.47 4.08
N TYR A 127 12.39 -11.82 3.21
CA TYR A 127 12.88 -10.73 2.33
C TYR A 127 13.73 -9.69 3.07
N GLY A 128 13.36 -9.32 4.30
CA GLY A 128 14.10 -8.31 5.08
C GLY A 128 15.54 -8.72 5.41
N TYR A 129 15.80 -10.02 5.56
CA TYR A 129 17.07 -10.58 6.03
C TYR A 129 17.97 -11.11 4.90
N LEU A 130 17.48 -11.15 3.65
CA LEU A 130 18.22 -11.66 2.53
C LEU A 130 19.33 -10.69 2.07
N PRO A 131 20.43 -11.21 1.50
CA PRO A 131 21.45 -10.43 0.81
C PRO A 131 20.86 -9.62 -0.36
N LYS A 132 21.53 -8.52 -0.74
CA LYS A 132 21.06 -7.65 -1.83
C LYS A 132 20.89 -8.37 -3.16
N SER A 133 21.81 -9.29 -3.50
CA SER A 133 21.73 -10.10 -4.71
C SER A 133 20.48 -10.96 -4.77
N VAL A 134 20.17 -11.65 -3.65
CA VAL A 134 18.97 -12.51 -3.55
C VAL A 134 17.70 -11.67 -3.58
N LYS A 135 17.68 -10.51 -2.89
CA LYS A 135 16.55 -9.56 -2.96
C LYS A 135 16.26 -9.13 -4.39
N LYS A 136 17.30 -8.88 -5.20
CA LYS A 136 17.16 -8.51 -6.59
C LYS A 136 16.45 -9.62 -7.39
N THR A 137 16.84 -10.88 -7.20
CA THR A 137 16.18 -12.00 -7.87
C THR A 137 14.72 -12.14 -7.43
N VAL A 138 14.41 -11.98 -6.14
CA VAL A 138 13.02 -11.95 -5.63
C VAL A 138 12.22 -10.83 -6.28
N ASP A 139 12.78 -9.62 -6.36
CA ASP A 139 12.13 -8.46 -6.97
C ASP A 139 11.87 -8.68 -8.47
N GLU A 140 12.79 -9.30 -9.19
CA GLU A 140 12.63 -9.66 -10.61
C GLU A 140 11.49 -10.68 -10.80
N VAL A 141 11.35 -11.68 -9.92
CA VAL A 141 10.21 -12.62 -9.95
C VAL A 141 8.90 -11.89 -9.71
N VAL A 142 8.84 -11.04 -8.69
CA VAL A 142 7.64 -10.27 -8.36
C VAL A 142 7.21 -9.34 -9.49
N ASP A 143 8.17 -8.69 -10.16
CA ASP A 143 7.90 -7.82 -11.31
C ASP A 143 7.32 -8.62 -12.50
N ARG A 144 7.79 -9.85 -12.73
CA ARG A 144 7.24 -10.73 -13.77
C ARG A 144 5.88 -11.31 -13.40
N LEU A 145 5.58 -11.51 -12.12
CA LEU A 145 4.23 -11.88 -11.69
C LEU A 145 3.20 -10.80 -12.05
N GLU A 146 3.61 -9.53 -12.14
CA GLU A 146 2.74 -8.43 -12.60
C GLU A 146 2.27 -8.63 -14.05
N ASP A 147 3.03 -9.37 -14.89
CA ASP A 147 2.65 -9.64 -16.28
C ASP A 147 1.49 -10.66 -16.39
N ILE A 148 1.25 -11.46 -15.36
CA ILE A 148 0.14 -12.42 -15.31
C ILE A 148 -1.19 -11.67 -15.28
N PRO A 149 -2.14 -11.96 -16.20
CA PRO A 149 -3.35 -11.16 -16.39
C PRO A 149 -4.16 -10.91 -15.10
N THR A 150 -4.33 -11.93 -14.26
CA THR A 150 -5.07 -11.80 -12.98
C THR A 150 -4.35 -10.90 -11.98
N VAL A 151 -3.04 -11.06 -11.83
CA VAL A 151 -2.21 -10.23 -10.95
C VAL A 151 -2.18 -8.78 -11.45
N LYS A 152 -2.02 -8.60 -12.77
CA LYS A 152 -2.02 -7.28 -13.43
C LYS A 152 -3.32 -6.52 -13.19
N ALA A 153 -4.47 -7.21 -13.32
CA ALA A 153 -5.78 -6.61 -13.09
C ALA A 153 -5.94 -6.17 -11.63
N CYS A 154 -5.61 -7.03 -10.67
CA CYS A 154 -5.66 -6.70 -9.24
C CYS A 154 -4.70 -5.55 -8.88
N TYR A 155 -3.50 -5.52 -9.47
CA TYR A 155 -2.55 -4.44 -9.22
C TYR A 155 -3.02 -3.11 -9.81
N ALA A 156 -3.61 -3.11 -10.99
CA ALA A 156 -4.19 -1.93 -11.60
C ALA A 156 -5.33 -1.33 -10.73
N GLN A 157 -6.21 -2.19 -10.21
CA GLN A 157 -7.28 -1.79 -9.30
C GLN A 157 -6.72 -1.16 -8.02
N TRP A 158 -5.73 -1.79 -7.39
CA TRP A 158 -5.09 -1.23 -6.20
C TRP A 158 -4.41 0.12 -6.48
N CYS A 159 -3.72 0.26 -7.63
CA CYS A 159 -3.11 1.52 -8.04
C CYS A 159 -4.13 2.63 -8.23
N ALA A 160 -5.31 2.33 -8.78
CA ALA A 160 -6.40 3.31 -8.93
C ALA A 160 -6.88 3.82 -7.57
N LEU A 161 -7.15 2.92 -6.62
CA LEU A 161 -7.56 3.26 -5.26
C LEU A 161 -6.45 4.01 -4.49
N GLN A 162 -5.19 3.64 -4.71
CA GLN A 162 -4.05 4.36 -4.13
C GLN A 162 -3.96 5.80 -4.67
N SER A 163 -4.15 5.98 -5.98
CA SER A 163 -4.15 7.32 -6.61
C SER A 163 -5.31 8.17 -6.11
N GLU A 164 -6.49 7.58 -5.91
CA GLU A 164 -7.64 8.25 -5.33
C GLU A 164 -7.33 8.74 -3.90
N VAL A 165 -6.79 7.88 -3.04
CA VAL A 165 -6.37 8.29 -1.69
C VAL A 165 -5.35 9.43 -1.74
N GLU A 166 -4.36 9.36 -2.63
CA GLU A 166 -3.33 10.40 -2.75
C GLU A 166 -3.88 11.72 -3.28
N SER A 167 -4.92 11.70 -4.14
CA SER A 167 -5.57 12.89 -4.67
C SER A 167 -6.21 13.76 -3.60
N TYR A 168 -6.63 13.18 -2.47
CA TYR A 168 -7.12 13.95 -1.33
C TYR A 168 -6.06 14.83 -0.67
N TYR A 169 -4.77 14.50 -0.85
CA TYR A 169 -3.65 15.20 -0.18
C TYR A 169 -2.75 15.97 -1.14
N HIS A 170 -2.67 15.54 -2.42
CA HIS A 170 -1.72 16.06 -3.40
C HIS A 170 -2.37 16.28 -4.76
N ASP A 171 -2.10 17.43 -5.38
CA ASP A 171 -2.60 17.77 -6.72
C ASP A 171 -1.85 17.04 -7.85
N LYS A 172 -0.76 16.33 -7.54
CA LYS A 172 0.03 15.58 -8.52
C LYS A 172 -0.33 14.13 -8.51
N LEU A 173 -0.66 13.60 -9.68
CA LEU A 173 -0.84 12.17 -9.89
C LEU A 173 0.47 11.43 -9.59
N ARG A 174 0.33 10.32 -8.90
CA ARG A 174 1.44 9.41 -8.59
C ARG A 174 1.92 8.69 -9.85
N GLU A 175 3.22 8.64 -10.07
CA GLU A 175 3.79 7.74 -11.07
C GLU A 175 3.60 6.27 -10.65
N LYS A 176 3.16 5.43 -11.60
CA LYS A 176 3.02 3.99 -11.38
C LYS A 176 4.40 3.39 -11.11
N LYS A 177 4.55 2.73 -9.97
CA LYS A 177 5.73 1.95 -9.61
C LYS A 177 5.57 0.50 -10.06
N LYS A 178 6.68 -0.24 -10.13
CA LYS A 178 6.64 -1.69 -10.27
C LYS A 178 6.14 -2.34 -9.00
N LEU A 179 5.51 -3.51 -9.11
CA LEU A 179 4.96 -4.24 -7.97
C LEU A 179 6.02 -4.53 -6.88
N SER A 180 7.25 -4.84 -7.27
CA SER A 180 8.36 -5.06 -6.35
C SER A 180 8.78 -3.82 -5.56
N GLN A 181 8.54 -2.62 -6.07
CA GLN A 181 8.91 -1.36 -5.42
C GLN A 181 7.91 -0.90 -4.37
N GLU A 182 6.72 -1.51 -4.34
CA GLU A 182 5.69 -1.19 -3.37
C GLU A 182 5.94 -1.88 -2.04
N LYS A 183 6.13 -1.08 -0.99
CA LYS A 183 6.42 -1.60 0.36
C LYS A 183 5.29 -2.43 0.94
N GLU A 184 4.06 -2.16 0.54
CA GLU A 184 2.85 -2.84 1.00
C GLU A 184 2.80 -4.32 0.59
N PHE A 185 3.48 -4.70 -0.50
CA PHE A 185 3.46 -6.07 -1.04
C PHE A 185 4.63 -6.96 -0.59
N ARG A 186 5.24 -6.66 0.55
CA ARG A 186 6.27 -7.53 1.14
C ARG A 186 5.80 -8.97 1.36
N ARG A 187 4.48 -9.17 1.54
CA ARG A 187 3.88 -10.51 1.67
C ARG A 187 4.02 -11.33 0.38
N ILE A 188 3.94 -10.71 -0.80
CA ILE A 188 4.17 -11.38 -2.09
C ILE A 188 5.63 -11.81 -2.20
N LYS A 189 6.58 -10.96 -1.86
CA LYS A 189 8.01 -11.28 -1.84
C LYS A 189 8.33 -12.48 -0.95
N ASN A 190 7.73 -12.52 0.24
CA ASN A 190 7.90 -13.66 1.15
C ASN A 190 7.24 -14.94 0.61
N ALA A 191 6.12 -14.83 -0.11
CA ALA A 191 5.50 -15.99 -0.75
C ALA A 191 6.40 -16.57 -1.87
N VAL A 192 7.02 -15.72 -2.68
CA VAL A 192 8.01 -16.14 -3.69
C VAL A 192 9.18 -16.88 -3.04
N ILE A 193 9.70 -16.37 -1.92
CA ILE A 193 10.79 -17.03 -1.18
C ILE A 193 10.34 -18.40 -0.65
N GLN A 194 9.12 -18.50 -0.12
CA GLN A 194 8.58 -19.77 0.40
C GLN A 194 8.42 -20.80 -0.72
N GLU A 195 7.93 -20.42 -1.89
CA GLU A 195 7.80 -21.33 -3.01
C GLU A 195 9.16 -21.74 -3.60
N ALA A 196 10.15 -20.82 -3.63
CA ALA A 196 11.51 -21.18 -4.01
C ALA A 196 12.19 -22.17 -3.02
N GLU A 197 11.90 -22.05 -1.72
CA GLU A 197 12.35 -23.04 -0.73
C GLU A 197 11.68 -24.40 -0.93
N ARG A 198 10.40 -24.45 -1.33
CA ARG A 198 9.72 -25.71 -1.67
C ARG A 198 10.38 -26.39 -2.88
N ILE A 199 10.69 -25.64 -3.94
CA ILE A 199 11.44 -26.17 -5.08
C ILE A 199 12.78 -26.77 -4.60
N ARG A 200 13.52 -26.03 -3.77
CA ARG A 200 14.83 -26.46 -3.26
C ARG A 200 14.75 -27.74 -2.41
N MET A 201 13.68 -27.89 -1.60
CA MET A 201 13.50 -29.04 -0.72
C MET A 201 12.80 -30.22 -1.39
N GLU A 202 12.41 -30.09 -2.67
CA GLU A 202 11.59 -31.07 -3.38
C GLU A 202 10.26 -31.40 -2.67
N GLU A 203 9.79 -30.50 -1.80
CA GLU A 203 8.55 -30.65 -1.00
C GLU A 203 7.28 -30.29 -1.77
N ILE A 204 7.27 -30.47 -3.10
CA ILE A 204 6.10 -30.16 -3.92
C ILE A 204 5.20 -31.40 -3.96
N THR A 205 4.26 -31.48 -3.02
CA THR A 205 3.24 -32.52 -3.04
C THR A 205 1.97 -32.06 -3.72
N PHE A 206 1.28 -33.01 -4.40
CA PHE A 206 0.07 -32.72 -5.20
C PHE A 206 -1.18 -32.43 -4.36
N GLU A 207 -1.12 -32.61 -3.03
CA GLU A 207 -2.26 -32.49 -2.12
C GLU A 207 -2.55 -31.07 -1.65
N ASP A 208 -1.66 -30.13 -1.89
CA ASP A 208 -1.80 -28.73 -1.38
C ASP A 208 -2.79 -27.86 -2.18
N ALA A 209 -3.45 -28.37 -3.23
CA ALA A 209 -4.35 -27.59 -4.08
C ALA A 209 -5.67 -27.22 -3.38
N ASP A 210 -6.14 -28.01 -2.41
CA ASP A 210 -7.47 -27.85 -1.79
C ASP A 210 -7.47 -27.19 -0.41
N LEU A 211 -6.31 -27.00 0.24
CA LEU A 211 -6.24 -26.49 1.62
C LEU A 211 -6.28 -24.97 1.79
N THR A 212 -6.36 -24.22 0.69
CA THR A 212 -6.27 -22.75 0.73
C THR A 212 -7.55 -22.03 1.14
N LEU A 213 -8.67 -22.72 1.34
CA LEU A 213 -9.94 -22.11 1.78
C LEU A 213 -10.15 -22.10 3.31
N SER A 214 -9.31 -22.81 4.08
CA SER A 214 -9.60 -23.11 5.50
C SER A 214 -8.80 -22.32 6.54
N LEU A 215 -7.84 -21.48 6.18
CA LEU A 215 -6.97 -20.80 7.17
C LEU A 215 -6.95 -19.30 7.05
N ILE A 216 -8.09 -18.67 6.82
CA ILE A 216 -8.28 -17.27 7.21
C ILE A 216 -9.08 -17.26 8.50
N HIS A 217 -8.50 -17.72 9.60
CA HIS A 217 -8.89 -17.25 10.92
C HIS A 217 -8.30 -15.85 11.08
N ILE A 218 -9.12 -14.86 10.83
CA ILE A 218 -8.92 -13.49 11.30
C ILE A 218 -9.05 -13.57 12.82
N SER A 219 -7.93 -13.57 13.52
CA SER A 219 -7.93 -13.26 14.94
C SER A 219 -8.36 -11.79 15.05
N GLU A 220 -9.59 -11.57 15.51
CA GLU A 220 -10.08 -10.27 15.94
C GLU A 220 -9.08 -9.63 16.91
N PRO A 221 -8.76 -8.33 16.77
CA PRO A 221 -7.99 -7.64 17.78
C PRO A 221 -8.86 -7.54 19.03
N THR A 222 -8.43 -8.21 20.09
CA THR A 222 -9.00 -8.10 21.45
C THR A 222 -9.07 -6.62 21.82
N ARG A 223 -10.30 -6.08 21.90
CA ARG A 223 -10.58 -4.80 22.54
C ARG A 223 -10.11 -4.90 24.00
N ARG A 224 -8.98 -4.30 24.32
CA ARG A 224 -8.66 -3.96 25.70
C ARG A 224 -9.57 -2.83 26.12
N SER A 225 -10.56 -3.16 26.92
CA SER A 225 -11.35 -2.25 27.74
C SER A 225 -10.42 -1.65 28.79
N TYR A 226 -10.22 -0.33 28.75
CA TYR A 226 -9.73 0.43 29.91
C TYR A 226 -10.94 0.99 30.65
N ILE A 227 -11.09 0.54 31.86
CA ILE A 227 -11.89 1.17 32.91
C ILE A 227 -11.14 2.37 33.42
#